data_9a3d946e2d94ab33c702e88f2b37a2f9
#
_entry.id   9a3d946e2d94ab33c702e88f2b37a2f9
#
_cell.length_a   1.000
_cell.length_b   1.000
_cell.length_c   1.000
_cell.angle_alpha   90.00
_cell.angle_beta   90.00
_cell.angle_gamma   90.00
#
_symmetry.space_group_name_H-M   'P 1'
#
loop_
_entity.id
_entity.type
_entity.pdbx_description
1 polymer ?
#
loop_
_entity_poly.entity_id
_entity_poly.type
_entity_poly.pdbx_seq_one_letter_code
_entity_poly.pdbx_strand_id
1 'polypeptide(L)'
;MPESSPWDDIAVPGADFNVRQVAVGTAVPCFWGRDAGGACLFIVELQGDHTVQYRKNAVTVNGIDVDLRAGDQGQQHLALALESQVDRDLFEGLCRTLASSLVHATDSASSLAVSLAHIRRWKTFLSGRSQRLSIEEVRGLFAEIVFLTELIDRQMSSSAAVEAWLGPERSHQDFIFGNTAVEVKSLSGAERSSIRISSEDQLESLNDALFLRVYRLSNLADAAGARSLNEVVTSVQARLGEADAVEAFDRKLVAHGYAPLPDYDEPRFVVSDVRSYRVGGGFPRLMRSQLLPGIANVAYDIRLETIAPYECDEAAIFGED
;
A
#
# COMPACT_ATOMS: atom_id res chain seq x y z
N MET A 1 0.18 -4.95 -25.69
CA MET A 1 -0.62 -6.19 -25.71
C MET A 1 -0.91 -6.51 -24.26
N PRO A 2 -2.13 -6.77 -23.81
CA PRO A 2 -2.33 -7.26 -22.47
C PRO A 2 -1.51 -8.56 -22.31
N GLU A 3 -0.73 -8.65 -21.24
CA GLU A 3 -0.01 -9.89 -20.93
C GLU A 3 -1.03 -11.02 -20.76
N SER A 4 -0.77 -12.19 -21.37
CA SER A 4 -1.63 -13.35 -21.20
C SER A 4 -1.57 -13.78 -19.73
N SER A 5 -2.74 -14.07 -19.14
CA SER A 5 -2.81 -14.52 -17.75
C SER A 5 -2.07 -15.85 -17.57
N PRO A 6 -1.44 -16.10 -16.40
CA PRO A 6 -0.67 -17.33 -16.14
C PRO A 6 -1.47 -18.62 -16.32
N TRP A 7 -2.78 -18.55 -16.25
CA TRP A 7 -3.67 -19.72 -16.39
C TRP A 7 -4.14 -20.00 -17.81
N ASP A 8 -3.92 -19.08 -18.77
CA ASP A 8 -4.48 -19.22 -20.12
C ASP A 8 -3.94 -20.45 -20.87
N ASP A 9 -2.68 -20.80 -20.63
CA ASP A 9 -2.01 -21.94 -21.25
C ASP A 9 -2.15 -23.25 -20.44
N ILE A 10 -2.92 -23.26 -19.32
CA ILE A 10 -3.11 -24.45 -18.50
C ILE A 10 -4.44 -25.08 -18.87
N ALA A 11 -4.39 -26.29 -19.44
CA ALA A 11 -5.59 -27.06 -19.78
C ALA A 11 -6.36 -27.46 -18.52
N VAL A 12 -7.70 -27.42 -18.59
CA VAL A 12 -8.55 -27.95 -17.52
C VAL A 12 -8.43 -29.50 -17.51
N PRO A 13 -8.04 -30.09 -16.38
CA PRO A 13 -7.90 -31.56 -16.30
C PRO A 13 -9.25 -32.25 -16.17
N GLY A 14 -9.27 -33.58 -16.45
CA GLY A 14 -10.47 -34.42 -16.21
C GLY A 14 -10.68 -34.80 -14.74
N ALA A 15 -9.62 -34.70 -13.91
CA ALA A 15 -9.63 -34.95 -12.47
C ALA A 15 -8.45 -34.21 -11.84
N ASP A 16 -8.51 -33.96 -10.53
CA ASP A 16 -7.48 -33.25 -9.75
C ASP A 16 -7.16 -31.86 -10.30
N PHE A 17 -5.89 -31.56 -10.57
CA PHE A 17 -5.45 -30.29 -11.09
C PHE A 17 -4.26 -30.42 -12.05
N ASN A 18 -4.18 -29.55 -13.05
CA ASN A 18 -3.00 -29.35 -13.88
C ASN A 18 -2.22 -28.14 -13.38
N VAL A 19 -0.87 -28.24 -13.38
CA VAL A 19 -0.02 -27.17 -12.86
C VAL A 19 1.11 -26.80 -13.83
N ARG A 20 1.57 -25.55 -13.71
CA ARG A 20 2.78 -25.01 -14.30
C ARG A 20 3.58 -24.28 -13.22
N GLN A 21 4.86 -24.61 -13.10
CA GLN A 21 5.72 -23.99 -12.10
C GLN A 21 5.87 -22.48 -12.32
N VAL A 22 5.89 -21.74 -11.23
CA VAL A 22 6.19 -20.30 -11.22
C VAL A 22 7.70 -20.11 -11.50
N ALA A 23 8.03 -19.20 -12.40
CA ALA A 23 9.42 -18.98 -12.84
C ALA A 23 10.28 -18.20 -11.84
N VAL A 24 9.74 -17.79 -10.69
CA VAL A 24 10.45 -17.03 -9.64
C VAL A 24 11.20 -18.01 -8.73
N GLY A 25 12.44 -17.71 -8.38
CA GLY A 25 13.27 -18.53 -7.49
C GLY A 25 12.82 -18.42 -6.02
N THR A 26 11.75 -19.13 -5.66
CA THR A 26 11.21 -19.21 -4.29
C THR A 26 11.90 -20.33 -3.50
N ALA A 27 11.93 -20.22 -2.17
CA ALA A 27 12.50 -21.22 -1.27
C ALA A 27 11.76 -22.57 -1.33
N VAL A 28 10.49 -22.55 -1.72
CA VAL A 28 9.63 -23.72 -1.94
C VAL A 28 8.99 -23.66 -3.33
N PRO A 29 8.70 -24.78 -3.99
CA PRO A 29 8.05 -24.76 -5.30
C PRO A 29 6.67 -24.09 -5.24
N CYS A 30 6.39 -23.22 -6.21
CA CYS A 30 5.09 -22.58 -6.40
C CYS A 30 4.57 -22.87 -7.80
N PHE A 31 3.24 -23.00 -7.93
CA PHE A 31 2.61 -23.39 -9.18
C PHE A 31 1.34 -22.58 -9.46
N TRP A 32 1.18 -22.19 -10.71
CA TRP A 32 -0.10 -21.83 -11.30
C TRP A 32 -0.85 -23.11 -11.66
N GLY A 33 -2.13 -23.19 -11.38
CA GLY A 33 -2.90 -24.41 -11.66
C GLY A 33 -4.33 -24.16 -12.10
N ARG A 34 -4.96 -25.19 -12.66
CA ARG A 34 -6.40 -25.27 -12.86
C ARG A 34 -6.92 -26.59 -12.32
N ASP A 35 -8.05 -26.53 -11.61
CA ASP A 35 -8.75 -27.72 -11.16
C ASP A 35 -9.70 -28.31 -12.24
N ALA A 36 -10.33 -29.44 -11.94
CA ALA A 36 -11.28 -30.11 -12.84
C ALA A 36 -12.55 -29.26 -13.11
N GLY A 37 -12.88 -28.30 -12.27
CA GLY A 37 -13.94 -27.32 -12.47
C GLY A 37 -13.52 -26.12 -13.34
N GLY A 38 -12.24 -26.01 -13.67
CA GLY A 38 -11.67 -24.89 -14.42
C GLY A 38 -11.31 -23.69 -13.55
N ALA A 39 -11.41 -23.75 -12.21
CA ALA A 39 -11.01 -22.70 -11.32
C ALA A 39 -9.50 -22.43 -11.39
N CYS A 40 -9.11 -21.16 -11.31
CA CYS A 40 -7.70 -20.77 -11.24
C CYS A 40 -7.15 -21.08 -9.84
N LEU A 41 -6.01 -21.76 -9.80
CA LEU A 41 -5.32 -22.14 -8.57
C LEU A 41 -3.94 -21.49 -8.48
N PHE A 42 -3.52 -21.22 -7.25
CA PHE A 42 -2.12 -20.98 -6.91
C PHE A 42 -1.74 -21.94 -5.78
N ILE A 43 -0.64 -22.66 -5.94
CA ILE A 43 -0.24 -23.73 -5.03
C ILE A 43 1.18 -23.47 -4.53
N VAL A 44 1.38 -23.53 -3.21
CA VAL A 44 2.70 -23.51 -2.55
C VAL A 44 2.94 -24.90 -1.98
N GLU A 45 3.99 -25.58 -2.45
CA GLU A 45 4.38 -26.91 -2.01
C GLU A 45 5.26 -26.83 -0.76
N LEU A 46 4.86 -27.52 0.29
CA LEU A 46 5.53 -27.50 1.60
C LEU A 46 6.02 -28.90 1.96
N GLN A 47 7.23 -29.01 2.47
CA GLN A 47 7.79 -30.27 2.96
C GLN A 47 7.46 -30.45 4.44
N GLY A 48 6.91 -31.61 4.82
CA GLY A 48 6.55 -31.95 6.20
C GLY A 48 5.11 -31.64 6.57
N ASP A 49 4.76 -31.82 7.85
CA ASP A 49 3.42 -31.58 8.37
C ASP A 49 3.31 -30.20 9.03
N HIS A 50 2.57 -29.33 8.41
CA HIS A 50 2.31 -27.95 8.85
C HIS A 50 0.87 -27.75 9.35
N THR A 51 0.11 -28.83 9.55
CA THR A 51 -1.32 -28.77 9.92
C THR A 51 -1.57 -27.95 11.18
N VAL A 52 -0.72 -28.08 12.20
CA VAL A 52 -0.85 -27.32 13.47
C VAL A 52 -0.62 -25.83 13.25
N GLN A 53 0.42 -25.47 12.49
CA GLN A 53 0.74 -24.09 12.15
C GLN A 53 -0.38 -23.45 11.31
N TYR A 54 -0.88 -24.17 10.30
CA TYR A 54 -1.98 -23.71 9.46
C TYR A 54 -3.24 -23.46 10.28
N ARG A 55 -3.69 -24.43 11.10
CA ARG A 55 -4.91 -24.29 11.92
C ARG A 55 -4.87 -23.10 12.88
N LYS A 56 -3.71 -22.81 13.45
CA LYS A 56 -3.52 -21.64 14.33
C LYS A 56 -3.66 -20.31 13.60
N ASN A 57 -3.34 -20.27 12.33
CA ASN A 57 -3.21 -19.05 11.54
C ASN A 57 -4.12 -19.03 10.32
N ALA A 58 -5.06 -19.98 10.19
CA ALA A 58 -5.97 -20.08 9.06
C ALA A 58 -6.69 -18.75 8.79
N VAL A 59 -6.80 -18.41 7.52
CA VAL A 59 -7.41 -17.16 7.05
C VAL A 59 -8.53 -17.52 6.09
N THR A 60 -9.73 -17.03 6.35
CA THR A 60 -10.85 -17.11 5.41
C THR A 60 -10.92 -15.82 4.63
N VAL A 61 -10.95 -15.88 3.31
CA VAL A 61 -11.06 -14.72 2.39
C VAL A 61 -12.30 -14.90 1.55
N ASN A 62 -13.11 -13.86 1.39
CA ASN A 62 -14.28 -13.93 0.54
C ASN A 62 -13.85 -14.10 -0.93
N GLY A 63 -14.37 -15.13 -1.60
CA GLY A 63 -14.11 -15.39 -3.01
C GLY A 63 -12.77 -16.05 -3.32
N ILE A 64 -12.00 -16.43 -2.29
CA ILE A 64 -10.80 -17.25 -2.44
C ILE A 64 -10.86 -18.37 -1.40
N ASP A 65 -10.93 -19.62 -1.86
CA ASP A 65 -10.78 -20.78 -1.00
C ASP A 65 -9.30 -21.00 -0.69
N VAL A 66 -8.97 -21.10 0.60
CA VAL A 66 -7.59 -21.30 1.09
C VAL A 66 -7.57 -22.58 1.92
N ASP A 67 -6.90 -23.60 1.43
CA ASP A 67 -6.86 -24.93 2.05
C ASP A 67 -5.44 -25.50 2.08
N LEU A 68 -5.16 -26.29 3.13
CA LEU A 68 -3.91 -27.05 3.26
C LEU A 68 -4.21 -28.54 2.99
N ARG A 69 -3.82 -29.02 1.82
CA ARG A 69 -4.09 -30.39 1.32
C ARG A 69 -2.87 -31.28 1.50
N ALA A 70 -3.13 -32.58 1.73
CA ALA A 70 -2.07 -33.56 1.70
C ALA A 70 -1.57 -33.72 0.25
N GLY A 71 -0.26 -33.73 0.07
CA GLY A 71 0.43 -34.08 -1.16
C GLY A 71 1.08 -35.46 -1.07
N ASP A 72 1.88 -35.78 -2.09
CA ASP A 72 2.63 -37.03 -2.14
C ASP A 72 3.88 -36.98 -1.24
N GLN A 73 4.36 -38.17 -0.83
CA GLN A 73 5.67 -38.34 -0.16
C GLN A 73 5.93 -37.47 1.09
N GLY A 74 4.87 -37.14 1.85
CA GLY A 74 4.99 -36.31 3.07
C GLY A 74 5.03 -34.81 2.80
N GLN A 75 4.61 -34.38 1.63
CA GLN A 75 4.39 -32.99 1.25
C GLN A 75 2.99 -32.53 1.65
N GLN A 76 2.82 -31.22 1.75
CA GLN A 76 1.52 -30.56 1.85
C GLN A 76 1.46 -29.42 0.82
N HIS A 77 0.26 -29.14 0.32
CA HIS A 77 -0.01 -28.08 -0.63
C HIS A 77 -0.90 -27.03 0.03
N LEU A 78 -0.39 -25.81 0.22
CA LEU A 78 -1.24 -24.66 0.48
C LEU A 78 -1.85 -24.25 -0.86
N ALA A 79 -3.13 -24.54 -1.06
CA ALA A 79 -3.86 -24.23 -2.27
C ALA A 79 -4.74 -22.99 -2.07
N LEU A 80 -4.63 -22.02 -2.97
CA LEU A 80 -5.53 -20.90 -3.12
C LEU A 80 -6.34 -21.15 -4.38
N ALA A 81 -7.67 -21.14 -4.27
CA ALA A 81 -8.57 -21.34 -5.40
C ALA A 81 -9.47 -20.11 -5.57
N LEU A 82 -9.53 -19.57 -6.80
CA LEU A 82 -10.41 -18.47 -7.14
C LEU A 82 -11.85 -18.93 -7.21
N GLU A 83 -12.72 -18.34 -6.42
CA GLU A 83 -14.17 -18.49 -6.52
C GLU A 83 -14.76 -17.43 -7.48
N SER A 84 -15.97 -17.69 -7.99
CA SER A 84 -16.64 -16.92 -9.05
C SER A 84 -16.95 -15.45 -8.70
N GLN A 85 -16.68 -15.00 -7.49
CA GLN A 85 -17.06 -13.67 -6.97
C GLN A 85 -15.90 -12.65 -7.00
N VAL A 86 -14.67 -13.08 -7.26
CA VAL A 86 -13.48 -12.23 -7.27
C VAL A 86 -12.98 -12.10 -8.71
N ASP A 87 -12.56 -10.90 -9.05
CA ASP A 87 -11.92 -10.61 -10.32
C ASP A 87 -10.62 -11.40 -10.47
N ARG A 88 -10.45 -12.04 -11.63
CA ARG A 88 -9.29 -12.88 -11.94
C ARG A 88 -7.97 -12.10 -11.87
N ASP A 89 -7.98 -10.84 -12.31
CA ASP A 89 -6.79 -10.00 -12.31
C ASP A 89 -6.36 -9.65 -10.88
N LEU A 90 -7.33 -9.44 -9.97
CA LEU A 90 -7.04 -9.26 -8.54
C LEU A 90 -6.43 -10.52 -7.92
N PHE A 91 -6.94 -11.69 -8.27
CA PHE A 91 -6.38 -12.96 -7.81
C PHE A 91 -4.98 -13.20 -8.38
N GLU A 92 -4.75 -12.84 -9.64
CA GLU A 92 -3.41 -12.88 -10.24
C GLU A 92 -2.44 -11.97 -9.51
N GLY A 93 -2.83 -10.74 -9.21
CA GLY A 93 -2.03 -9.79 -8.43
C GLY A 93 -1.66 -10.33 -7.05
N LEU A 94 -2.63 -10.91 -6.33
CA LEU A 94 -2.38 -11.60 -5.06
C LEU A 94 -1.32 -12.70 -5.20
N CYS A 95 -1.47 -13.56 -6.20
CA CYS A 95 -0.59 -14.72 -6.38
C CYS A 95 0.82 -14.29 -6.81
N ARG A 96 0.97 -13.31 -7.70
CA ARG A 96 2.26 -12.76 -8.14
C ARG A 96 3.02 -12.13 -6.98
N THR A 97 2.35 -11.31 -6.17
CA THR A 97 2.97 -10.65 -5.02
C THR A 97 3.27 -11.63 -3.88
N LEU A 98 2.45 -12.68 -3.72
CA LEU A 98 2.75 -13.79 -2.83
C LEU A 98 4.04 -14.51 -3.27
N ALA A 99 4.16 -14.88 -4.55
CA ALA A 99 5.35 -15.52 -5.09
C ALA A 99 6.61 -14.66 -4.85
N SER A 100 6.53 -13.35 -5.08
CA SER A 100 7.63 -12.41 -4.82
C SER A 100 8.01 -12.36 -3.33
N SER A 101 7.04 -12.39 -2.42
CA SER A 101 7.29 -12.41 -0.98
C SER A 101 7.97 -13.71 -0.51
N LEU A 102 7.73 -14.82 -1.21
CA LEU A 102 8.32 -16.13 -0.90
C LEU A 102 9.80 -16.28 -1.30
N VAL A 103 10.35 -15.36 -2.11
CA VAL A 103 11.77 -15.37 -2.48
C VAL A 103 12.68 -15.26 -1.26
N HIS A 104 12.24 -14.56 -0.20
CA HIS A 104 13.01 -14.34 1.02
C HIS A 104 12.74 -15.37 2.13
N ALA A 105 11.80 -16.28 1.94
CA ALA A 105 11.56 -17.36 2.88
C ALA A 105 12.74 -18.36 2.86
N THR A 106 13.01 -19.04 3.97
CA THR A 106 14.17 -19.93 4.10
C THR A 106 13.79 -21.41 4.07
N ASP A 107 12.56 -21.74 4.42
CA ASP A 107 12.04 -23.10 4.55
C ASP A 107 10.51 -23.17 4.39
N SER A 108 9.93 -24.35 4.49
CA SER A 108 8.48 -24.58 4.36
C SER A 108 7.66 -23.90 5.47
N ALA A 109 8.18 -23.87 6.70
CA ALA A 109 7.48 -23.26 7.84
C ALA A 109 7.42 -21.74 7.71
N SER A 110 8.54 -21.09 7.33
CA SER A 110 8.58 -19.66 7.04
C SER A 110 7.77 -19.32 5.80
N SER A 111 7.80 -20.14 4.76
CA SER A 111 6.98 -19.98 3.55
C SER A 111 5.48 -20.00 3.86
N LEU A 112 5.03 -20.93 4.72
CA LEU A 112 3.64 -20.97 5.16
C LEU A 112 3.29 -19.71 5.99
N ALA A 113 4.15 -19.29 6.90
CA ALA A 113 3.94 -18.07 7.71
C ALA A 113 3.80 -16.82 6.81
N VAL A 114 4.71 -16.63 5.87
CA VAL A 114 4.68 -15.54 4.88
C VAL A 114 3.40 -15.60 4.04
N SER A 115 3.02 -16.80 3.56
CA SER A 115 1.80 -16.97 2.76
C SER A 115 0.55 -16.56 3.54
N LEU A 116 0.38 -17.05 4.77
CA LEU A 116 -0.79 -16.72 5.58
C LEU A 116 -0.85 -15.25 5.99
N ALA A 117 0.29 -14.63 6.29
CA ALA A 117 0.37 -13.20 6.55
C ALA A 117 0.00 -12.39 5.30
N HIS A 118 0.49 -12.78 4.12
CA HIS A 118 0.16 -12.15 2.85
C HIS A 118 -1.34 -12.27 2.53
N ILE A 119 -1.93 -13.47 2.64
CA ILE A 119 -3.36 -13.70 2.42
C ILE A 119 -4.21 -12.89 3.41
N ARG A 120 -3.76 -12.72 4.66
CA ARG A 120 -4.47 -11.93 5.68
C ARG A 120 -4.52 -10.45 5.30
N ARG A 121 -3.45 -9.88 4.73
CA ARG A 121 -3.43 -8.52 4.18
C ARG A 121 -4.44 -8.36 3.05
N TRP A 122 -4.43 -9.29 2.13
CA TRP A 122 -5.37 -9.31 1.01
C TRP A 122 -6.84 -9.52 1.43
N LYS A 123 -7.10 -10.27 2.50
CA LYS A 123 -8.44 -10.41 3.07
C LYS A 123 -9.05 -9.04 3.41
N THR A 124 -8.31 -8.17 4.04
CA THR A 124 -8.78 -6.84 4.43
C THR A 124 -9.05 -5.99 3.18
N PHE A 125 -8.19 -6.09 2.17
CA PHE A 125 -8.39 -5.43 0.88
C PHE A 125 -9.64 -5.95 0.15
N LEU A 126 -9.83 -7.26 0.06
CA LEU A 126 -10.97 -7.87 -0.63
C LEU A 126 -12.31 -7.73 0.13
N SER A 127 -12.28 -7.53 1.45
CA SER A 127 -13.49 -7.28 2.25
C SER A 127 -13.87 -5.79 2.33
N GLY A 128 -12.96 -4.88 2.03
CA GLY A 128 -13.21 -3.47 1.77
C GLY A 128 -13.61 -3.27 0.30
N ARG A 129 -14.05 -2.10 -0.08
CA ARG A 129 -14.40 -1.76 -1.46
C ARG A 129 -13.30 -2.21 -2.41
N SER A 130 -13.60 -3.13 -3.33
CA SER A 130 -12.68 -3.58 -4.39
C SER A 130 -12.53 -2.51 -5.50
N GLN A 131 -12.33 -1.25 -5.13
CA GLN A 131 -12.05 -0.18 -6.08
C GLN A 131 -10.55 0.06 -6.08
N ARG A 132 -9.95 -0.03 -7.27
CA ARG A 132 -8.58 0.41 -7.52
C ARG A 132 -8.47 1.88 -7.12
N LEU A 133 -7.33 2.26 -6.58
CA LEU A 133 -7.04 3.67 -6.32
C LEU A 133 -7.09 4.44 -7.64
N SER A 134 -7.75 5.58 -7.63
CA SER A 134 -7.67 6.54 -8.73
C SER A 134 -6.25 7.08 -8.86
N ILE A 135 -5.94 7.70 -9.97
CA ILE A 135 -4.61 8.29 -10.19
C ILE A 135 -4.30 9.39 -9.16
N GLU A 136 -5.32 10.11 -8.68
CA GLU A 136 -5.21 11.12 -7.64
C GLU A 136 -4.87 10.46 -6.30
N GLU A 137 -5.53 9.35 -5.95
CA GLU A 137 -5.26 8.59 -4.72
C GLU A 137 -3.87 7.92 -4.78
N VAL A 138 -3.45 7.40 -5.94
CA VAL A 138 -2.09 6.87 -6.15
C VAL A 138 -1.03 7.96 -5.90
N ARG A 139 -1.24 9.18 -6.45
CA ARG A 139 -0.32 10.32 -6.22
C ARG A 139 -0.32 10.78 -4.77
N GLY A 140 -1.48 10.82 -4.13
CA GLY A 140 -1.62 11.16 -2.71
C GLY A 140 -0.83 10.22 -1.85
N LEU A 141 -1.10 8.92 -1.96
CA LEU A 141 -0.40 7.87 -1.22
C LEU A 141 1.11 7.87 -1.51
N PHE A 142 1.51 8.04 -2.76
CA PHE A 142 2.93 8.15 -3.13
C PHE A 142 3.62 9.29 -2.35
N ALA A 143 3.00 10.48 -2.28
CA ALA A 143 3.55 11.62 -1.56
C ALA A 143 3.62 11.37 -0.04
N GLU A 144 2.61 10.74 0.55
CA GLU A 144 2.62 10.35 1.96
C GLU A 144 3.75 9.36 2.26
N ILE A 145 3.96 8.34 1.39
CA ILE A 145 5.05 7.36 1.55
C ILE A 145 6.43 8.02 1.37
N VAL A 146 6.56 9.03 0.50
CA VAL A 146 7.79 9.83 0.38
C VAL A 146 8.05 10.59 1.68
N PHE A 147 7.04 11.24 2.27
CA PHE A 147 7.21 11.95 3.55
C PHE A 147 7.54 10.98 4.70
N LEU A 148 6.91 9.81 4.75
CA LEU A 148 7.27 8.75 5.70
C LEU A 148 8.75 8.36 5.57
N THR A 149 9.25 8.29 4.33
CA THR A 149 10.66 8.01 4.06
C THR A 149 11.57 9.12 4.62
N GLU A 150 11.16 10.38 4.48
CA GLU A 150 11.89 11.53 5.06
C GLU A 150 11.97 11.46 6.59
N LEU A 151 10.89 11.02 7.28
CA LEU A 151 10.91 10.80 8.74
C LEU A 151 11.94 9.75 9.14
N ILE A 152 12.01 8.63 8.40
CA ILE A 152 12.99 7.57 8.64
C ILE A 152 14.42 8.06 8.36
N ASP A 153 14.63 8.83 7.29
CA ASP A 153 15.94 9.39 6.91
C ASP A 153 16.48 10.36 7.96
N ARG A 154 15.60 11.03 8.70
CA ARG A 154 15.93 11.90 9.84
C ARG A 154 16.05 11.16 11.18
N GLN A 155 16.33 9.86 11.11
CA GLN A 155 16.60 8.99 12.26
C GLN A 155 15.43 8.81 13.24
N MET A 156 14.20 9.09 12.83
CA MET A 156 13.04 8.63 13.57
C MET A 156 13.01 7.10 13.53
N SER A 157 12.74 6.45 14.68
CA SER A 157 12.65 4.99 14.68
C SER A 157 11.54 4.53 13.74
N SER A 158 11.70 3.33 13.15
CA SER A 158 10.74 2.75 12.21
C SER A 158 9.32 2.72 12.78
N SER A 159 9.17 2.25 14.01
CA SER A 159 7.87 2.23 14.71
C SER A 159 7.28 3.62 14.87
N ALA A 160 8.07 4.61 15.35
CA ALA A 160 7.58 5.97 15.55
C ALA A 160 7.18 6.65 14.23
N ALA A 161 7.93 6.42 13.15
CA ALA A 161 7.61 6.96 11.82
C ALA A 161 6.29 6.38 11.29
N VAL A 162 6.09 5.07 11.44
CA VAL A 162 4.83 4.42 11.04
C VAL A 162 3.66 4.87 11.92
N GLU A 163 3.85 5.00 13.23
CA GLU A 163 2.83 5.51 14.16
C GLU A 163 2.42 6.94 13.80
N ALA A 164 3.38 7.79 13.43
CA ALA A 164 3.14 9.17 13.03
C ALA A 164 2.23 9.31 11.79
N TRP A 165 2.18 8.30 10.93
CA TRP A 165 1.36 8.30 9.71
C TRP A 165 -0.10 7.94 10.01
N LEU A 166 -0.99 8.93 10.06
CA LEU A 166 -2.40 8.83 10.46
C LEU A 166 -3.40 8.96 9.31
N GLY A 167 -2.95 9.33 8.09
CA GLY A 167 -3.81 9.46 6.92
C GLY A 167 -4.73 8.24 6.71
N PRO A 168 -4.23 7.00 6.76
CA PRO A 168 -5.04 5.79 6.60
C PRO A 168 -6.10 5.59 7.69
N GLU A 169 -5.93 6.18 8.85
CA GLU A 169 -6.86 6.09 10.00
C GLU A 169 -7.95 7.15 9.96
N ARG A 170 -8.04 7.91 8.86
CA ARG A 170 -8.99 9.02 8.66
C ARG A 170 -8.84 10.13 9.71
N SER A 171 -7.61 10.36 10.15
CA SER A 171 -7.26 11.56 10.91
C SER A 171 -7.46 12.81 10.08
N HIS A 172 -7.52 13.95 10.73
CA HIS A 172 -7.63 15.24 10.04
C HIS A 172 -6.35 15.62 9.30
N GLN A 173 -5.20 15.21 9.83
CA GLN A 173 -3.87 15.40 9.20
C GLN A 173 -3.24 14.04 8.89
N ASP A 174 -2.38 14.03 7.87
CA ASP A 174 -1.72 12.80 7.40
C ASP A 174 -0.65 12.31 8.37
N PHE A 175 0.04 13.24 9.03
CA PHE A 175 1.09 12.91 10.01
C PHE A 175 0.98 13.74 11.27
N ILE A 176 1.23 13.10 12.42
CA ILE A 176 1.40 13.77 13.72
C ILE A 176 2.58 13.12 14.45
N PHE A 177 3.55 13.93 14.84
CA PHE A 177 4.70 13.49 15.65
C PHE A 177 5.12 14.61 16.61
N GLY A 178 5.42 14.25 17.85
CA GLY A 178 5.64 15.25 18.90
C GLY A 178 4.45 16.21 18.99
N ASN A 179 4.71 17.50 18.80
CA ASN A 179 3.68 18.53 18.80
C ASN A 179 3.47 19.16 17.40
N THR A 180 3.89 18.44 16.38
CA THR A 180 3.80 18.83 14.96
C THR A 180 2.79 18.00 14.23
N ALA A 181 1.91 18.64 13.47
CA ALA A 181 1.00 18.03 12.50
C ALA A 181 1.41 18.45 11.08
N VAL A 182 1.31 17.52 10.14
CA VAL A 182 1.61 17.75 8.72
C VAL A 182 0.50 17.22 7.85
N GLU A 183 -0.02 18.08 7.00
CA GLU A 183 -0.89 17.71 5.88
C GLU A 183 -0.04 17.61 4.62
N VAL A 184 -0.12 16.50 3.91
CA VAL A 184 0.63 16.23 2.69
C VAL A 184 -0.28 16.39 1.48
N LYS A 185 0.20 17.11 0.47
CA LYS A 185 -0.50 17.26 -0.81
C LYS A 185 0.43 16.95 -1.97
N SER A 186 -0.14 16.37 -3.02
CA SER A 186 0.57 16.13 -4.28
C SER A 186 -0.01 16.96 -5.41
N LEU A 187 0.86 17.45 -6.29
CA LEU A 187 0.50 18.12 -7.53
C LEU A 187 1.11 17.38 -8.71
N SER A 188 0.37 17.26 -9.80
CA SER A 188 0.92 16.81 -11.08
C SER A 188 1.84 17.89 -11.66
N GLY A 189 2.93 17.49 -12.31
CA GLY A 189 3.84 18.42 -12.98
C GLY A 189 3.15 19.32 -14.01
N ALA A 190 2.04 18.86 -14.60
CA ALA A 190 1.24 19.60 -15.59
C ALA A 190 0.10 20.42 -14.97
N GLU A 191 -0.17 20.27 -13.68
CA GLU A 191 -1.29 20.93 -13.02
C GLU A 191 -1.01 22.37 -12.61
N ARG A 192 -2.11 23.05 -12.38
CA ARG A 192 -2.17 24.44 -11.90
C ARG A 192 -1.47 24.58 -10.55
N SER A 193 -1.05 25.78 -10.20
CA SER A 193 -0.50 26.16 -8.91
C SER A 193 -1.59 26.25 -7.82
N SER A 194 -2.49 25.27 -7.74
CA SER A 194 -3.51 25.20 -6.67
C SER A 194 -3.60 23.78 -6.09
N ILE A 195 -3.79 23.73 -4.79
CA ILE A 195 -3.99 22.52 -4.01
C ILE A 195 -5.43 22.43 -3.52
N ARG A 196 -5.98 21.23 -3.53
CA ARG A 196 -7.31 20.97 -2.99
C ARG A 196 -7.22 20.55 -1.53
N ILE A 197 -7.98 21.26 -0.70
CA ILE A 197 -8.26 20.90 0.69
C ILE A 197 -9.62 20.21 0.71
N SER A 198 -9.65 18.96 1.14
CA SER A 198 -10.83 18.09 1.02
C SER A 198 -11.80 18.23 2.20
N SER A 199 -11.34 18.83 3.31
CA SER A 199 -12.13 19.11 4.51
C SER A 199 -11.57 20.33 5.23
N GLU A 200 -12.44 21.11 5.85
CA GLU A 200 -12.06 22.23 6.73
C GLU A 200 -11.17 21.81 7.90
N ASP A 201 -11.23 20.54 8.29
CA ASP A 201 -10.46 20.00 9.42
C ASP A 201 -8.96 19.77 9.07
N GLN A 202 -8.62 19.62 7.79
CA GLN A 202 -7.23 19.32 7.35
C GLN A 202 -6.23 20.41 7.72
N LEU A 203 -6.66 21.68 7.75
CA LEU A 203 -5.82 22.82 8.10
C LEU A 203 -6.19 23.42 9.46
N GLU A 204 -6.84 22.66 10.34
CA GLU A 204 -7.09 22.98 11.74
C GLU A 204 -6.53 21.85 12.63
N SER A 205 -5.64 22.18 13.58
CA SER A 205 -5.00 21.20 14.47
C SER A 205 -4.94 21.74 15.89
N LEU A 206 -4.99 20.82 16.86
CA LEU A 206 -4.72 21.11 18.27
C LEU A 206 -3.23 21.10 18.61
N ASN A 207 -2.37 20.68 17.69
CA ASN A 207 -0.93 20.67 17.86
C ASN A 207 -0.37 22.11 17.74
N ASP A 208 0.75 22.39 18.37
CA ASP A 208 1.35 23.73 18.40
C ASP A 208 1.83 24.18 17.01
N ALA A 209 2.24 23.22 16.18
CA ALA A 209 2.69 23.49 14.82
C ALA A 209 1.89 22.65 13.81
N LEU A 210 1.41 23.32 12.78
CA LEU A 210 0.76 22.69 11.63
C LEU A 210 1.47 23.14 10.35
N PHE A 211 1.82 22.18 9.52
CA PHE A 211 2.46 22.42 8.23
C PHE A 211 1.67 21.79 7.09
N LEU A 212 1.78 22.43 5.93
CA LEU A 212 1.32 21.91 4.66
C LEU A 212 2.55 21.56 3.82
N ARG A 213 2.77 20.29 3.53
CA ARG A 213 3.87 19.78 2.70
C ARG A 213 3.35 19.45 1.32
N VAL A 214 3.88 20.09 0.29
CA VAL A 214 3.41 19.96 -1.10
C VAL A 214 4.50 19.35 -1.97
N TYR A 215 4.23 18.18 -2.53
CA TYR A 215 5.10 17.48 -3.48
C TYR A 215 4.62 17.71 -4.91
N ARG A 216 5.48 18.21 -5.77
CA ARG A 216 5.23 18.24 -7.21
C ARG A 216 5.77 16.96 -7.84
N LEU A 217 4.86 16.15 -8.35
CA LEU A 217 5.15 14.86 -8.96
C LEU A 217 5.08 14.97 -10.48
N SER A 218 6.19 14.69 -11.15
CA SER A 218 6.25 14.64 -12.61
C SER A 218 6.19 13.19 -13.07
N ASN A 219 5.26 12.87 -13.98
CA ASN A 219 5.18 11.56 -14.61
C ASN A 219 6.20 11.49 -15.75
N LEU A 220 7.40 11.02 -15.44
CA LEU A 220 8.54 10.90 -16.36
C LEU A 220 9.13 9.50 -16.20
N ALA A 221 8.49 8.49 -16.81
CA ALA A 221 8.83 7.07 -16.63
C ALA A 221 10.32 6.75 -16.89
N ASP A 222 10.93 7.42 -17.86
CA ASP A 222 12.32 7.20 -18.25
C ASP A 222 13.32 8.07 -17.46
N ALA A 223 12.86 8.92 -16.53
CA ALA A 223 13.77 9.77 -15.77
C ALA A 223 14.52 8.96 -14.71
N ALA A 224 15.79 9.30 -14.51
CA ALA A 224 16.57 8.74 -13.42
C ALA A 224 15.89 9.06 -12.08
N GLY A 225 15.64 8.03 -11.28
CA GLY A 225 14.96 8.15 -9.98
C GLY A 225 13.43 8.13 -10.07
N ALA A 226 12.83 7.92 -11.25
CA ALA A 226 11.39 7.68 -11.36
C ALA A 226 11.02 6.37 -10.65
N ARG A 227 10.01 6.43 -9.79
CA ARG A 227 9.53 5.27 -9.03
C ARG A 227 8.02 5.13 -9.13
N SER A 228 7.56 3.89 -9.14
CA SER A 228 6.14 3.54 -9.03
C SER A 228 5.68 3.55 -7.57
N LEU A 229 4.36 3.49 -7.35
CA LEU A 229 3.82 3.34 -6.00
C LEU A 229 4.29 2.03 -5.35
N ASN A 230 4.29 0.91 -6.11
CA ASN A 230 4.78 -0.38 -5.60
C ASN A 230 6.26 -0.31 -5.19
N GLU A 231 7.10 0.35 -5.97
CA GLU A 231 8.53 0.49 -5.66
C GLU A 231 8.81 1.32 -4.40
N VAL A 232 8.08 2.43 -4.18
CA VAL A 232 8.29 3.24 -2.97
C VAL A 232 7.78 2.49 -1.72
N VAL A 233 6.66 1.77 -1.82
CA VAL A 233 6.15 0.92 -0.74
C VAL A 233 7.17 -0.18 -0.39
N THR A 234 7.66 -0.91 -1.39
CA THR A 234 8.67 -1.97 -1.19
C THR A 234 9.97 -1.42 -0.57
N SER A 235 10.38 -0.23 -1.01
CA SER A 235 11.56 0.45 -0.45
C SER A 235 11.39 0.77 1.04
N VAL A 236 10.21 1.25 1.45
CA VAL A 236 9.93 1.51 2.88
C VAL A 236 9.91 0.21 3.67
N GLN A 237 9.22 -0.83 3.19
CA GLN A 237 9.18 -2.14 3.86
C GLN A 237 10.59 -2.70 4.12
N ALA A 238 11.49 -2.58 3.13
CA ALA A 238 12.88 -3.03 3.28
C ALA A 238 13.68 -2.20 4.30
N ARG A 239 13.32 -0.93 4.51
CA ARG A 239 14.01 -0.02 5.45
C ARG A 239 13.52 -0.12 6.89
N LEU A 240 12.26 -0.49 7.09
CA LEU A 240 11.67 -0.58 8.43
C LEU A 240 12.39 -1.60 9.32
N GLY A 241 12.87 -2.71 8.76
CA GLY A 241 13.74 -3.69 9.44
C GLY A 241 13.09 -4.48 10.58
N GLU A 242 12.20 -3.88 11.36
CA GLU A 242 11.49 -4.51 12.48
C GLU A 242 10.16 -5.11 12.00
N ALA A 243 9.90 -6.38 12.34
CA ALA A 243 8.71 -7.10 11.90
C ALA A 243 7.40 -6.39 12.31
N ASP A 244 7.34 -5.87 13.53
CA ASP A 244 6.14 -5.19 14.04
C ASP A 244 5.88 -3.87 13.31
N ALA A 245 6.94 -3.11 12.96
CA ALA A 245 6.82 -1.89 12.17
C ALA A 245 6.35 -2.18 10.73
N VAL A 246 6.86 -3.24 10.11
CA VAL A 246 6.41 -3.70 8.78
C VAL A 246 4.94 -4.11 8.84
N GLU A 247 4.51 -4.88 9.85
CA GLU A 247 3.11 -5.28 10.01
C GLU A 247 2.19 -4.08 10.22
N ALA A 248 2.61 -3.10 11.03
CA ALA A 248 1.85 -1.86 11.25
C ALA A 248 1.72 -1.04 9.96
N PHE A 249 2.79 -0.90 9.21
CA PHE A 249 2.81 -0.22 7.92
C PHE A 249 1.88 -0.89 6.90
N ASP A 250 1.96 -2.22 6.78
CA ASP A 250 1.10 -3.00 5.90
C ASP A 250 -0.39 -2.85 6.25
N ARG A 251 -0.74 -2.84 7.54
CA ARG A 251 -2.12 -2.58 7.97
C ARG A 251 -2.62 -1.20 7.54
N LYS A 252 -1.77 -0.18 7.67
CA LYS A 252 -2.11 1.20 7.27
C LYS A 252 -2.26 1.31 5.75
N LEU A 253 -1.41 0.67 4.96
CA LEU A 253 -1.56 0.58 3.50
C LEU A 253 -2.90 -0.01 3.09
N VAL A 254 -3.28 -1.12 3.73
CA VAL A 254 -4.58 -1.77 3.47
C VAL A 254 -5.75 -0.87 3.89
N ALA A 255 -5.66 -0.17 5.03
CA ALA A 255 -6.68 0.79 5.46
C ALA A 255 -6.83 1.96 4.48
N HIS A 256 -5.74 2.38 3.83
CA HIS A 256 -5.75 3.37 2.75
C HIS A 256 -6.38 2.84 1.44
N GLY A 257 -6.56 1.53 1.32
CA GLY A 257 -7.08 0.87 0.11
C GLY A 257 -6.00 0.39 -0.86
N TYR A 258 -4.74 0.39 -0.43
CA TYR A 258 -3.64 -0.10 -1.24
C TYR A 258 -3.51 -1.64 -1.13
N ALA A 259 -3.30 -2.27 -2.28
CA ALA A 259 -2.72 -3.60 -2.42
C ALA A 259 -1.68 -3.52 -3.54
N PRO A 260 -0.63 -4.36 -3.53
CA PRO A 260 0.42 -4.30 -4.55
C PRO A 260 -0.08 -4.87 -5.89
N LEU A 261 -0.93 -4.13 -6.58
CA LEU A 261 -1.44 -4.48 -7.89
C LEU A 261 -0.43 -4.10 -8.98
N PRO A 262 -0.31 -4.87 -10.09
CA PRO A 262 0.50 -4.48 -11.25
C PRO A 262 0.13 -3.12 -11.83
N ASP A 263 -1.13 -2.70 -11.71
CA ASP A 263 -1.61 -1.37 -12.11
C ASP A 263 -0.86 -0.22 -11.42
N TYR A 264 -0.22 -0.47 -10.28
CA TYR A 264 0.54 0.54 -9.53
C TYR A 264 2.04 0.51 -9.80
N ASP A 265 2.48 -0.30 -10.78
CA ASP A 265 3.83 -0.21 -11.36
C ASP A 265 3.94 0.95 -12.35
N GLU A 266 2.79 1.47 -12.79
CA GLU A 266 2.64 2.68 -13.59
C GLU A 266 1.48 3.54 -13.03
N PRO A 267 1.56 4.87 -13.10
CA PRO A 267 2.68 5.67 -13.59
C PRO A 267 3.85 5.75 -12.63
N ARG A 268 5.03 6.06 -13.18
CA ARG A 268 6.24 6.31 -12.39
C ARG A 268 6.42 7.81 -12.18
N PHE A 269 6.72 8.19 -10.95
CA PHE A 269 6.84 9.58 -10.55
C PHE A 269 8.27 9.95 -10.14
N VAL A 270 8.64 11.19 -10.48
CA VAL A 270 9.79 11.89 -9.92
C VAL A 270 9.29 13.04 -9.08
N VAL A 271 9.82 13.20 -7.88
CA VAL A 271 9.61 14.41 -7.08
C VAL A 271 10.44 15.53 -7.69
N SER A 272 9.79 16.47 -8.36
CA SER A 272 10.46 17.57 -9.08
C SER A 272 10.58 18.87 -8.28
N ASP A 273 9.72 19.05 -7.28
CA ASP A 273 9.72 20.20 -6.36
C ASP A 273 9.05 19.82 -5.05
N VAL A 274 9.52 20.36 -3.94
CA VAL A 274 8.92 20.16 -2.61
C VAL A 274 8.88 21.49 -1.89
N ARG A 275 7.71 21.86 -1.37
CA ARG A 275 7.52 23.10 -0.61
C ARG A 275 6.80 22.83 0.70
N SER A 276 7.20 23.56 1.71
CA SER A 276 6.58 23.51 3.03
C SER A 276 6.03 24.87 3.39
N TYR A 277 4.85 24.88 3.99
CA TYR A 277 4.19 26.10 4.42
C TYR A 277 3.75 25.95 5.87
N ARG A 278 4.06 26.96 6.70
CA ARG A 278 3.58 26.99 8.07
C ARG A 278 2.14 27.50 8.09
N VAL A 279 1.23 26.67 8.60
CA VAL A 279 -0.19 27.00 8.70
C VAL A 279 -0.46 27.64 10.06
N GLY A 280 -0.66 28.95 10.07
CA GLY A 280 -0.82 29.74 11.29
C GLY A 280 -1.80 30.89 11.11
N GLY A 281 -1.61 31.94 11.92
CA GLY A 281 -2.42 33.16 11.81
C GLY A 281 -2.27 33.82 10.44
N GLY A 282 -3.39 34.17 9.82
CA GLY A 282 -3.42 34.80 8.50
C GLY A 282 -3.28 33.84 7.31
N PHE A 283 -2.94 32.54 7.52
CA PHE A 283 -2.94 31.56 6.44
C PHE A 283 -4.36 31.39 5.86
N PRO A 284 -4.53 31.42 4.52
CA PRO A 284 -5.85 31.31 3.88
C PRO A 284 -6.43 29.90 4.04
N ARG A 285 -7.20 29.70 5.09
CA ARG A 285 -7.87 28.42 5.40
C ARG A 285 -9.29 28.66 5.90
N LEU A 286 -10.15 27.69 5.72
CA LEU A 286 -11.44 27.59 6.39
C LEU A 286 -11.28 26.71 7.62
N MET A 287 -11.79 27.16 8.75
CA MET A 287 -11.78 26.40 10.00
C MET A 287 -13.21 26.08 10.41
N ARG A 288 -13.45 24.91 10.97
CA ARG A 288 -14.77 24.48 11.45
C ARG A 288 -15.38 25.51 12.42
N SER A 289 -14.55 26.07 13.29
CA SER A 289 -14.96 27.08 14.27
C SER A 289 -15.46 28.40 13.66
N GLN A 290 -15.16 28.66 12.39
CA GLN A 290 -15.56 29.87 11.64
C GLN A 290 -16.73 29.62 10.69
N LEU A 291 -17.15 28.39 10.51
CA LEU A 291 -18.28 28.06 9.64
C LEU A 291 -19.63 28.33 10.35
N LEU A 292 -20.62 28.72 9.56
CA LEU A 292 -21.97 28.88 10.06
C LEU A 292 -22.55 27.52 10.49
N PRO A 293 -23.43 27.48 11.54
CA PRO A 293 -24.09 26.26 11.97
C PRO A 293 -24.79 25.57 10.79
N GLY A 294 -24.57 24.26 10.66
CA GLY A 294 -25.12 23.43 9.57
C GLY A 294 -24.25 23.33 8.32
N ILE A 295 -23.13 24.03 8.25
CA ILE A 295 -22.12 23.84 7.17
C ILE A 295 -21.05 22.86 7.67
N ALA A 296 -20.79 21.80 6.88
CA ALA A 296 -19.78 20.78 7.15
C ALA A 296 -19.27 20.18 5.84
N ASN A 297 -18.14 19.50 5.90
CA ASN A 297 -17.48 18.85 4.76
C ASN A 297 -17.18 19.83 3.62
N VAL A 298 -16.59 20.96 3.96
CA VAL A 298 -16.24 22.02 3.00
C VAL A 298 -14.92 21.69 2.32
N ALA A 299 -14.98 21.46 1.02
CA ALA A 299 -13.79 21.33 0.20
C ALA A 299 -13.54 22.64 -0.59
N TYR A 300 -12.26 23.04 -0.69
CA TYR A 300 -11.86 24.28 -1.36
C TYR A 300 -10.45 24.16 -1.94
N ASP A 301 -10.10 25.07 -2.84
CA ASP A 301 -8.78 25.13 -3.45
C ASP A 301 -8.00 26.35 -2.94
N ILE A 302 -6.71 26.17 -2.66
CA ILE A 302 -5.78 27.23 -2.29
C ILE A 302 -4.76 27.40 -3.43
N ARG A 303 -4.56 28.65 -3.89
CA ARG A 303 -3.53 28.96 -4.88
C ARG A 303 -2.18 29.09 -4.18
N LEU A 304 -1.17 28.41 -4.69
CA LEU A 304 0.18 28.42 -4.10
C LEU A 304 0.80 29.83 -4.05
N GLU A 305 0.50 30.67 -5.04
CA GLU A 305 0.99 32.06 -5.06
C GLU A 305 0.50 32.85 -3.84
N THR A 306 -0.70 32.55 -3.34
CA THR A 306 -1.29 33.26 -2.19
C THR A 306 -0.69 32.84 -0.86
N ILE A 307 -0.10 31.64 -0.79
CA ILE A 307 0.54 31.11 0.42
C ILE A 307 2.07 31.21 0.40
N ALA A 308 2.66 31.76 -0.66
CA ALA A 308 4.12 31.98 -0.73
C ALA A 308 4.69 32.72 0.50
N PRO A 309 4.02 33.72 1.12
CA PRO A 309 4.53 34.36 2.35
C PRO A 309 4.64 33.44 3.57
N TYR A 310 4.02 32.27 3.54
CA TYR A 310 4.04 31.26 4.62
C TYR A 310 4.99 30.10 4.33
N GLU A 311 5.73 30.18 3.20
CA GLU A 311 6.74 29.17 2.87
C GLU A 311 7.84 29.19 3.93
N CYS A 312 8.29 28.01 4.35
CA CYS A 312 9.31 27.82 5.37
C CYS A 312 10.27 26.72 4.96
N ASP A 313 11.44 26.74 5.59
CA ASP A 313 12.41 25.67 5.43
C ASP A 313 11.87 24.34 5.98
N GLU A 314 12.34 23.26 5.42
CA GLU A 314 12.04 21.90 5.85
C GLU A 314 12.42 21.68 7.32
N ALA A 315 13.54 22.27 7.76
CA ALA A 315 14.01 22.21 9.15
C ALA A 315 12.93 22.62 10.17
N ALA A 316 12.07 23.57 9.82
CA ALA A 316 10.98 24.02 10.69
C ALA A 316 9.94 22.93 11.00
N ILE A 317 9.76 21.96 10.10
CA ILE A 317 8.83 20.81 10.32
C ILE A 317 9.41 19.88 11.38
N PHE A 318 10.73 19.71 11.40
CA PHE A 318 11.42 18.74 12.25
C PHE A 318 11.97 19.34 13.54
N GLY A 319 11.75 20.66 13.78
CA GLY A 319 12.22 21.35 14.98
C GLY A 319 13.74 21.52 15.05
N GLU A 320 14.39 21.56 13.90
CA GLU A 320 15.82 21.79 13.75
C GLU A 320 16.08 23.30 13.52
N ASP A 321 15.70 24.15 14.49
CA ASP A 321 15.98 25.60 14.47
C ASP A 321 17.38 25.94 15.00
#